data_3e35d64c6784898fb945fe035de76837
#
_entry.id   3e35d64c6784898fb945fe035de76837
#
_cell.length_a   1.000
_cell.length_b   1.000
_cell.length_c   1.000
_cell.angle_alpha   90.00
_cell.angle_beta   90.00
_cell.angle_gamma   90.00
#
_symmetry.space_group_name_H-M   'P 1'
#
loop_
_entity.id
_entity.type
_entity.pdbx_description
1 polymer ?
#
loop_
_entity_poly.entity_id
_entity_poly.type
_entity_poly.pdbx_seq_one_letter_code
_entity_poly.pdbx_strand_id
1 'polypeptide(L)'
;LRQKFGTTDALNKAWFMNYWGEDINSWEDVPTRDDAQSTGYKLEWSRWQQMRVTDFLAWQAALVREYRGPHQFVTTDFGGVMKPDVNENAIAAVLDIPADNVYHATQDHFDGTQQSLQEDFTRSLRHTNFLVTETNAQTLGWNSAYQYPPYDGQMREDVYTHLANGADMVEYWHWASIPANQETYWKGVLSHDFEPNRAYREVSRTGNELKKVSPEIVGLQQHNQVAILYSRDSLNAIDFMPFASGGAMWSESKPVADYATLVRQLHNALYHLNIGTDFVFPDTQDFSHYKLLIVPALYISDDALLQRISDYVKSGGHVVMTFKSGFANENSAVRWVRMPGPLREAAGFSYQEFSNLEHPLALKGDPFHAG
;
A
#
# COMPACT_ATOMS: atom_id res chain seq x y z
N LEU A 1 3.95 12.71 21.37
CA LEU A 1 3.47 14.09 21.31
C LEU A 1 4.44 15.07 21.96
N ARG A 2 4.88 14.88 23.22
CA ARG A 2 5.86 15.76 23.90
C ARG A 2 7.12 15.99 23.06
N GLN A 3 7.64 14.95 22.44
CA GLN A 3 8.84 15.05 21.58
C GLN A 3 8.57 15.86 20.31
N LYS A 4 7.37 15.73 19.72
CA LYS A 4 7.00 16.42 18.48
C LYS A 4 6.68 17.90 18.71
N PHE A 5 5.86 18.20 19.70
CA PHE A 5 5.31 19.53 19.90
C PHE A 5 6.04 20.38 20.97
N GLY A 6 6.78 19.73 21.87
CA GLY A 6 7.48 20.40 22.98
C GLY A 6 6.55 20.89 24.08
N THR A 7 5.52 21.67 23.76
CA THR A 7 4.53 22.21 24.71
C THR A 7 3.10 21.91 24.30
N THR A 8 2.18 21.92 25.27
CA THR A 8 0.74 21.77 24.99
C THR A 8 0.21 22.96 24.20
N ASP A 9 0.72 24.16 24.39
CA ASP A 9 0.36 25.35 23.60
C ASP A 9 0.68 25.17 22.11
N ALA A 10 1.86 24.61 21.79
CA ALA A 10 2.24 24.31 20.40
C ALA A 10 1.33 23.24 19.78
N LEU A 11 0.94 22.22 20.54
CA LEU A 11 -0.02 21.20 20.13
C LEU A 11 -1.39 21.80 19.88
N ASN A 12 -1.94 22.57 20.85
CA ASN A 12 -3.24 23.21 20.74
C ASN A 12 -3.32 24.13 19.50
N LYS A 13 -2.26 24.88 19.25
CA LYS A 13 -2.15 25.73 18.07
C LYS A 13 -2.13 24.91 16.76
N ALA A 14 -1.37 23.83 16.73
CA ALA A 14 -1.23 22.99 15.54
C ALA A 14 -2.53 22.27 15.17
N TRP A 15 -3.34 21.91 16.15
CA TRP A 15 -4.60 21.16 15.99
C TRP A 15 -5.85 22.03 16.10
N PHE A 16 -5.72 23.36 16.32
CA PHE A 16 -6.85 24.27 16.50
C PHE A 16 -7.80 23.90 17.64
N MET A 17 -7.25 23.39 18.76
CA MET A 17 -8.05 22.87 19.87
C MET A 17 -8.92 23.91 20.55
N ASN A 18 -8.55 25.19 20.49
CA ASN A 18 -9.31 26.29 21.07
C ASN A 18 -10.65 26.55 20.38
N TYR A 19 -10.91 25.95 19.21
CA TYR A 19 -12.13 26.23 18.43
C TYR A 19 -13.42 25.90 19.19
N TRP A 20 -13.44 24.76 19.91
CA TRP A 20 -14.55 24.36 20.77
C TRP A 20 -14.17 24.27 22.26
N GLY A 21 -13.06 24.91 22.65
CA GLY A 21 -12.58 24.88 24.02
C GLY A 21 -12.01 23.52 24.43
N GLU A 22 -11.45 22.80 23.49
CA GLU A 22 -10.84 21.47 23.69
C GLU A 22 -9.34 21.57 24.04
N ASP A 23 -8.87 22.74 24.47
CA ASP A 23 -7.47 22.97 24.80
C ASP A 23 -6.92 21.94 25.80
N ILE A 24 -5.80 21.36 25.47
CA ILE A 24 -5.04 20.47 26.34
C ILE A 24 -4.14 21.33 27.23
N ASN A 25 -4.41 21.37 28.54
CA ASN A 25 -3.67 22.20 29.48
C ASN A 25 -2.44 21.49 30.04
N SER A 26 -2.50 20.18 30.16
CA SER A 26 -1.38 19.32 30.56
C SER A 26 -1.27 18.09 29.67
N TRP A 27 -0.09 17.47 29.64
CA TRP A 27 0.10 16.22 28.87
C TRP A 27 -0.73 15.05 29.40
N GLU A 28 -1.15 15.13 30.65
CA GLU A 28 -1.99 14.13 31.32
C GLU A 28 -3.46 14.21 30.85
N ASP A 29 -3.87 15.35 30.26
CA ASP A 29 -5.21 15.54 29.70
C ASP A 29 -5.36 14.95 28.29
N VAL A 30 -4.25 14.52 27.66
CA VAL A 30 -4.29 13.89 26.34
C VAL A 30 -5.06 12.57 26.42
N PRO A 31 -6.14 12.39 25.62
CA PRO A 31 -6.88 11.12 25.61
C PRO A 31 -5.98 9.93 25.28
N THR A 32 -6.27 8.77 25.86
CA THR A 32 -5.52 7.52 25.62
C THR A 32 -6.28 6.54 24.72
N ARG A 33 -7.11 7.04 23.85
CA ARG A 33 -7.93 6.27 22.91
C ARG A 33 -8.14 7.03 21.60
N ASP A 34 -8.51 6.33 20.56
CA ASP A 34 -8.59 6.83 19.19
C ASP A 34 -9.93 7.50 18.79
N ASP A 35 -10.88 7.60 19.70
CA ASP A 35 -12.22 8.17 19.45
C ASP A 35 -12.28 9.70 19.61
N ALA A 36 -11.15 10.37 19.74
CA ALA A 36 -11.08 11.83 19.78
C ALA A 36 -11.54 12.46 18.47
N GLN A 37 -12.22 13.61 18.54
CA GLN A 37 -12.74 14.29 17.34
C GLN A 37 -11.68 15.05 16.56
N SER A 38 -10.58 15.44 17.19
CA SER A 38 -9.47 16.12 16.53
C SER A 38 -8.83 15.27 15.44
N THR A 39 -8.83 15.75 14.20
CA THR A 39 -8.18 15.06 13.06
C THR A 39 -6.68 14.96 13.24
N GLY A 40 -6.04 15.95 13.85
CA GLY A 40 -4.63 15.93 14.21
C GLY A 40 -4.32 14.84 15.22
N TYR A 41 -5.16 14.67 16.26
CA TYR A 41 -5.02 13.60 17.22
C TYR A 41 -5.17 12.21 16.59
N LYS A 42 -6.21 12.00 15.77
CA LYS A 42 -6.42 10.71 15.06
C LYS A 42 -5.22 10.33 14.19
N LEU A 43 -4.67 11.29 13.46
CA LEU A 43 -3.49 11.05 12.64
C LEU A 43 -2.26 10.65 13.49
N GLU A 44 -2.02 11.35 14.61
CA GLU A 44 -0.92 11.01 15.51
C GLU A 44 -1.15 9.68 16.25
N TRP A 45 -2.39 9.34 16.55
CA TRP A 45 -2.73 8.03 17.11
C TRP A 45 -2.39 6.91 16.12
N SER A 46 -2.78 7.02 14.86
CA SER A 46 -2.44 6.06 13.80
C SER A 46 -0.92 5.93 13.62
N ARG A 47 -0.20 7.04 13.58
CA ARG A 47 1.27 7.04 13.51
C ARG A 47 1.91 6.37 14.72
N TRP A 48 1.37 6.59 15.91
CA TRP A 48 1.85 5.97 17.12
C TRP A 48 1.62 4.45 17.11
N GLN A 49 0.46 3.98 16.71
CA GLN A 49 0.17 2.55 16.57
C GLN A 49 1.14 1.89 15.58
N GLN A 50 1.32 2.47 14.40
CA GLN A 50 2.26 1.99 13.38
C GLN A 50 3.70 1.94 13.91
N MET A 51 4.11 2.97 14.64
CA MET A 51 5.43 3.01 15.28
C MET A 51 5.59 1.87 16.30
N ARG A 52 4.55 1.57 17.10
CA ARG A 52 4.61 0.47 18.07
C ARG A 52 4.78 -0.90 17.41
N VAL A 53 4.11 -1.13 16.26
CA VAL A 53 4.31 -2.35 15.46
C VAL A 53 5.74 -2.41 14.92
N THR A 54 6.22 -1.32 14.35
CA THR A 54 7.61 -1.25 13.82
C THR A 54 8.65 -1.47 14.92
N ASP A 55 8.52 -0.83 16.09
CA ASP A 55 9.43 -0.98 17.22
C ASP A 55 9.49 -2.44 17.72
N PHE A 56 8.31 -3.09 17.79
CA PHE A 56 8.22 -4.49 18.21
C PHE A 56 8.95 -5.42 17.23
N LEU A 57 8.70 -5.25 15.93
CA LEU A 57 9.39 -6.04 14.90
C LEU A 57 10.89 -5.74 14.83
N ALA A 58 11.29 -4.48 15.01
CA ALA A 58 12.71 -4.11 15.09
C ALA A 58 13.41 -4.81 16.25
N TRP A 59 12.75 -4.87 17.41
CA TRP A 59 13.28 -5.60 18.57
C TRP A 59 13.41 -7.10 18.29
N GLN A 60 12.39 -7.73 17.68
CA GLN A 60 12.45 -9.15 17.30
C GLN A 60 13.57 -9.41 16.28
N ALA A 61 13.65 -8.59 15.22
CA ALA A 61 14.67 -8.71 14.20
C ALA A 61 16.10 -8.55 14.76
N ALA A 62 16.30 -7.61 15.71
CA ALA A 62 17.57 -7.43 16.39
C ALA A 62 17.96 -8.68 17.19
N LEU A 63 17.00 -9.23 17.94
CA LEU A 63 17.23 -10.45 18.73
C LEU A 63 17.59 -11.66 17.83
N VAL A 64 16.86 -11.86 16.73
CA VAL A 64 17.17 -12.94 15.79
C VAL A 64 18.55 -12.78 15.18
N ARG A 65 18.98 -11.53 14.88
CA ARG A 65 20.31 -11.26 14.33
C ARG A 65 21.46 -11.63 15.26
N GLU A 66 21.25 -11.66 16.58
CA GLU A 66 22.25 -12.12 17.56
C GLU A 66 22.56 -13.63 17.42
N TYR A 67 21.59 -14.42 16.94
CA TYR A 67 21.67 -15.88 16.94
C TYR A 67 21.73 -16.49 15.53
N ARG A 68 21.41 -15.72 14.48
CA ARG A 68 21.42 -16.23 13.11
C ARG A 68 22.82 -16.53 12.60
N GLY A 69 22.92 -17.52 11.72
CA GLY A 69 24.15 -17.79 10.97
C GLY A 69 24.43 -16.71 9.89
N PRO A 70 25.66 -16.66 9.36
CA PRO A 70 26.09 -15.61 8.43
C PRO A 70 25.37 -15.61 7.08
N HIS A 71 24.71 -16.70 6.71
CA HIS A 71 23.97 -16.86 5.46
C HIS A 71 22.44 -16.86 5.63
N GLN A 72 21.95 -16.56 6.83
CA GLN A 72 20.54 -16.47 7.11
C GLN A 72 20.09 -15.01 7.05
N PHE A 73 18.95 -14.77 6.41
CA PHE A 73 18.28 -13.46 6.38
C PHE A 73 17.12 -13.42 7.37
N VAL A 74 16.71 -12.22 7.72
CA VAL A 74 15.55 -11.94 8.59
C VAL A 74 14.48 -11.28 7.74
N THR A 75 13.32 -11.89 7.71
CA THR A 75 12.13 -11.38 7.04
C THR A 75 10.89 -11.68 7.86
N THR A 76 9.77 -11.09 7.50
CA THR A 76 8.42 -11.47 7.90
C THR A 76 7.47 -11.15 6.76
N ASP A 77 6.38 -11.88 6.68
CA ASP A 77 5.29 -11.58 5.76
C ASP A 77 4.52 -10.33 6.21
N PHE A 78 4.11 -9.51 5.27
CA PHE A 78 3.25 -8.34 5.55
C PHE A 78 1.77 -8.68 5.58
N GLY A 79 1.36 -9.80 4.99
CA GLY A 79 -0.03 -10.25 4.91
C GLY A 79 -0.94 -9.26 4.17
N GLY A 80 -0.44 -8.66 3.11
CA GLY A 80 -1.09 -7.64 2.28
C GLY A 80 -0.53 -6.23 2.49
N VAL A 81 -0.85 -5.33 1.58
CA VAL A 81 -0.30 -3.97 1.48
C VAL A 81 -1.36 -2.90 1.74
N MET A 82 -0.92 -1.65 1.95
CA MET A 82 -1.76 -0.47 2.19
C MET A 82 -2.65 -0.59 3.43
N LYS A 83 -2.14 -1.17 4.49
CA LYS A 83 -2.86 -1.31 5.76
C LYS A 83 -2.78 -0.01 6.57
N PRO A 84 -3.89 0.44 7.21
CA PRO A 84 -3.90 1.69 7.97
C PRO A 84 -3.04 1.65 9.23
N ASP A 85 -2.92 0.49 9.86
CA ASP A 85 -2.28 0.27 11.19
C ASP A 85 -0.85 -0.22 11.09
N VAL A 86 -0.31 -0.38 9.89
CA VAL A 86 1.05 -0.87 9.65
C VAL A 86 1.79 0.11 8.75
N ASN A 87 3.03 0.42 9.07
CA ASN A 87 3.92 1.16 8.19
C ASN A 87 4.90 0.19 7.52
N GLU A 88 4.50 -0.40 6.39
CA GLU A 88 5.28 -1.41 5.68
C GLU A 88 6.66 -0.87 5.27
N ASN A 89 6.76 0.41 4.90
CA ASN A 89 8.05 1.03 4.55
C ASN A 89 9.01 1.05 5.75
N ALA A 90 8.52 1.44 6.94
CA ALA A 90 9.32 1.43 8.16
C ALA A 90 9.69 0.00 8.60
N ILE A 91 8.78 -0.96 8.44
CA ILE A 91 9.05 -2.38 8.74
C ILE A 91 10.07 -2.95 7.76
N ALA A 92 9.92 -2.70 6.46
CA ALA A 92 10.89 -3.17 5.47
C ALA A 92 12.31 -2.66 5.74
N ALA A 93 12.44 -1.47 6.31
CA ALA A 93 13.74 -0.90 6.67
C ALA A 93 14.46 -1.69 7.79
N VAL A 94 13.73 -2.40 8.66
CA VAL A 94 14.31 -3.21 9.74
C VAL A 94 14.49 -4.68 9.38
N LEU A 95 14.04 -5.10 8.22
CA LEU A 95 14.20 -6.46 7.68
C LEU A 95 15.33 -6.52 6.65
N ASP A 96 15.80 -7.73 6.34
CA ASP A 96 16.82 -7.91 5.32
C ASP A 96 16.20 -7.98 3.91
N ILE A 97 15.03 -8.60 3.76
CA ILE A 97 14.30 -8.75 2.52
C ILE A 97 12.80 -8.51 2.81
N PRO A 98 12.07 -7.72 2.00
CA PRO A 98 10.62 -7.63 2.12
C PRO A 98 9.96 -8.92 1.67
N ALA A 99 8.86 -9.29 2.32
CA ALA A 99 8.08 -10.48 1.97
C ALA A 99 6.59 -10.22 2.17
N ASP A 100 5.75 -10.85 1.36
CA ASP A 100 4.31 -10.67 1.45
C ASP A 100 3.56 -11.97 1.17
N ASN A 101 2.34 -12.05 1.69
CA ASN A 101 1.40 -13.12 1.41
C ASN A 101 0.50 -12.66 0.27
N VAL A 102 0.65 -13.26 -0.89
CA VAL A 102 -0.07 -12.87 -2.11
C VAL A 102 -1.06 -13.95 -2.49
N TYR A 103 -2.30 -13.78 -2.07
CA TYR A 103 -3.42 -14.65 -2.44
C TYR A 103 -4.24 -14.06 -3.56
N HIS A 104 -4.76 -14.89 -4.45
CA HIS A 104 -5.49 -14.47 -5.62
C HIS A 104 -6.70 -15.36 -5.93
N ALA A 105 -7.65 -14.83 -6.67
CA ALA A 105 -8.75 -15.62 -7.20
C ALA A 105 -8.25 -16.64 -8.25
N THR A 106 -9.03 -17.67 -8.52
CA THR A 106 -8.68 -18.77 -9.42
C THR A 106 -9.77 -18.98 -10.46
N GLN A 107 -9.56 -19.92 -11.38
CA GLN A 107 -10.48 -20.24 -12.48
C GLN A 107 -10.76 -19.00 -13.35
N ASP A 108 -12.02 -18.73 -13.66
CA ASP A 108 -12.43 -17.59 -14.50
C ASP A 108 -12.32 -16.24 -13.80
N HIS A 109 -11.97 -16.22 -12.51
CA HIS A 109 -11.78 -15.02 -11.71
C HIS A 109 -10.29 -14.68 -11.47
N PHE A 110 -9.37 -15.43 -12.08
CA PHE A 110 -7.95 -15.15 -12.01
C PHE A 110 -7.67 -13.79 -12.66
N ASP A 111 -7.08 -12.87 -11.88
CA ASP A 111 -6.82 -11.50 -12.30
C ASP A 111 -5.45 -11.05 -11.78
N GLY A 112 -4.52 -10.84 -12.69
CA GLY A 112 -3.15 -10.43 -12.36
C GLY A 112 -3.03 -8.99 -11.85
N THR A 113 -4.06 -8.15 -11.97
CA THR A 113 -3.99 -6.74 -11.53
C THR A 113 -3.78 -6.61 -10.03
N GLN A 114 -4.46 -7.45 -9.24
CA GLN A 114 -4.33 -7.43 -7.79
C GLN A 114 -2.96 -7.94 -7.33
N GLN A 115 -2.47 -9.04 -7.95
CA GLN A 115 -1.14 -9.56 -7.69
C GLN A 115 -0.09 -8.50 -8.02
N SER A 116 -0.12 -7.94 -9.22
CA SER A 116 0.84 -6.93 -9.66
C SER A 116 0.85 -5.70 -8.75
N LEU A 117 -0.32 -5.21 -8.31
CA LEU A 117 -0.40 -4.09 -7.36
C LEU A 117 0.33 -4.39 -6.04
N GLN A 118 0.06 -5.55 -5.47
CA GLN A 118 0.61 -5.98 -4.19
C GLN A 118 2.13 -6.18 -4.28
N GLU A 119 2.58 -6.78 -5.37
CA GLU A 119 3.97 -7.11 -5.63
C GLU A 119 4.80 -5.88 -6.04
N ASP A 120 4.26 -5.01 -6.87
CA ASP A 120 4.89 -3.72 -7.20
C ASP A 120 5.07 -2.87 -5.94
N PHE A 121 4.08 -2.88 -5.03
CA PHE A 121 4.19 -2.20 -3.74
C PHE A 121 5.28 -2.82 -2.87
N THR A 122 5.27 -4.14 -2.71
CA THR A 122 6.24 -4.87 -1.87
C THR A 122 7.67 -4.70 -2.38
N ARG A 123 7.90 -4.84 -3.70
CA ARG A 123 9.20 -4.59 -4.34
C ARG A 123 9.68 -3.16 -4.06
N SER A 124 8.79 -2.18 -4.14
CA SER A 124 9.12 -0.76 -3.98
C SER A 124 9.51 -0.36 -2.56
N LEU A 125 9.16 -1.15 -1.54
CA LEU A 125 9.51 -0.86 -0.15
C LEU A 125 11.04 -0.73 0.06
N ARG A 126 11.83 -1.44 -0.73
CA ARG A 126 13.30 -1.39 -0.70
C ARG A 126 13.93 -1.22 -2.10
N HIS A 127 13.14 -1.06 -3.15
CA HIS A 127 13.59 -1.06 -4.54
C HIS A 127 14.49 -2.25 -4.86
N THR A 128 14.06 -3.44 -4.43
CA THR A 128 14.76 -4.72 -4.62
C THR A 128 13.74 -5.84 -4.74
N ASN A 129 14.19 -7.00 -5.25
CA ASN A 129 13.36 -8.19 -5.28
C ASN A 129 12.84 -8.55 -3.87
N PHE A 130 11.79 -9.32 -3.83
CA PHE A 130 11.04 -9.68 -2.62
C PHE A 130 10.74 -11.18 -2.58
N LEU A 131 10.12 -11.63 -1.50
CA LEU A 131 9.71 -13.02 -1.33
C LEU A 131 8.19 -13.08 -1.25
N VAL A 132 7.58 -14.06 -1.94
CA VAL A 132 6.20 -14.48 -1.70
C VAL A 132 6.24 -15.61 -0.69
N THR A 133 5.88 -15.31 0.54
CA THR A 133 5.94 -16.23 1.67
C THR A 133 4.68 -17.06 1.83
N GLU A 134 3.59 -16.64 1.21
CA GLU A 134 2.38 -17.45 1.07
C GLU A 134 1.65 -17.11 -0.22
N THR A 135 1.27 -18.16 -0.97
CA THR A 135 0.25 -18.07 -2.01
C THR A 135 -0.62 -19.32 -1.99
N ASN A 136 -1.74 -19.30 -2.70
CA ASN A 136 -2.68 -20.43 -2.68
C ASN A 136 -2.18 -21.62 -3.51
N ALA A 137 -2.22 -22.81 -2.90
CA ALA A 137 -1.91 -24.05 -3.57
C ALA A 137 -3.11 -24.64 -4.33
N GLN A 138 -4.26 -24.73 -3.70
CA GLN A 138 -5.49 -25.26 -4.29
C GLN A 138 -6.62 -24.26 -4.08
N THR A 139 -7.48 -24.51 -3.11
CA THR A 139 -8.58 -23.61 -2.74
C THR A 139 -8.22 -22.82 -1.51
N LEU A 140 -8.76 -21.62 -1.41
CA LEU A 140 -8.68 -20.80 -0.19
C LEU A 140 -10.07 -20.49 0.33
N GLY A 141 -10.11 -20.21 1.63
CA GLY A 141 -11.33 -19.87 2.33
C GLY A 141 -11.56 -20.73 3.58
N TRP A 142 -12.37 -20.22 4.46
CA TRP A 142 -12.62 -20.78 5.79
C TRP A 142 -13.95 -21.56 5.90
N ASN A 143 -14.57 -21.78 4.74
CA ASN A 143 -15.79 -22.58 4.64
C ASN A 143 -15.90 -23.23 3.26
N SER A 144 -16.87 -24.14 3.10
CA SER A 144 -17.07 -24.90 1.87
C SER A 144 -17.77 -24.12 0.72
N ALA A 145 -18.12 -22.85 0.92
CA ALA A 145 -18.94 -22.10 -0.04
C ALA A 145 -18.14 -21.54 -1.22
N TYR A 146 -16.82 -21.42 -1.10
CA TYR A 146 -15.95 -20.75 -2.08
C TYR A 146 -14.77 -21.64 -2.46
N GLN A 147 -15.05 -22.86 -2.90
CA GLN A 147 -14.05 -23.84 -3.26
C GLN A 147 -13.80 -23.87 -4.78
N TYR A 148 -12.91 -23.00 -5.24
CA TYR A 148 -12.53 -22.85 -6.64
C TYR A 148 -11.08 -23.31 -6.85
N PRO A 149 -10.78 -24.63 -7.00
CA PRO A 149 -9.42 -25.08 -7.28
C PRO A 149 -8.95 -24.54 -8.63
N PRO A 150 -7.67 -24.13 -8.75
CA PRO A 150 -7.14 -23.60 -10.01
C PRO A 150 -7.32 -24.61 -11.15
N TYR A 151 -7.53 -24.11 -12.37
CA TYR A 151 -7.48 -24.95 -13.58
C TYR A 151 -6.06 -25.46 -13.83
N ASP A 152 -5.93 -26.47 -14.67
CA ASP A 152 -4.62 -26.98 -15.08
C ASP A 152 -3.80 -25.86 -15.76
N GLY A 153 -2.62 -25.62 -15.26
CA GLY A 153 -1.74 -24.56 -15.73
C GLY A 153 -1.80 -23.25 -14.94
N GLN A 154 -2.87 -22.99 -14.18
CA GLN A 154 -3.00 -21.73 -13.42
C GLN A 154 -2.00 -21.62 -12.28
N MET A 155 -1.68 -22.71 -11.58
CA MET A 155 -0.64 -22.65 -10.54
C MET A 155 0.75 -22.34 -11.12
N ARG A 156 1.01 -22.82 -12.34
CA ARG A 156 2.24 -22.47 -13.06
C ARG A 156 2.22 -21.02 -13.53
N GLU A 157 1.11 -20.54 -14.09
CA GLU A 157 0.90 -19.16 -14.48
C GLU A 157 1.11 -18.22 -13.29
N ASP A 158 0.53 -18.53 -12.13
CA ASP A 158 0.69 -17.79 -10.89
C ASP A 158 2.16 -17.63 -10.47
N VAL A 159 2.92 -18.74 -10.41
CA VAL A 159 4.35 -18.69 -10.09
C VAL A 159 5.11 -17.78 -11.04
N TYR A 160 4.86 -17.88 -12.34
CA TYR A 160 5.53 -17.02 -13.33
C TYR A 160 5.09 -15.56 -13.24
N THR A 161 3.85 -15.29 -12.80
CA THR A 161 3.39 -13.92 -12.51
C THR A 161 4.18 -13.33 -11.35
N HIS A 162 4.34 -14.06 -10.24
CA HIS A 162 5.17 -13.64 -9.12
C HIS A 162 6.62 -13.33 -9.55
N LEU A 163 7.22 -14.21 -10.31
CA LEU A 163 8.59 -14.01 -10.81
C LEU A 163 8.70 -12.83 -11.77
N ALA A 164 7.71 -12.63 -12.65
CA ALA A 164 7.67 -11.49 -13.56
C ALA A 164 7.57 -10.15 -12.83
N ASN A 165 6.94 -10.12 -11.66
CA ASN A 165 6.86 -8.94 -10.80
C ASN A 165 8.07 -8.75 -9.86
N GLY A 166 9.04 -9.68 -9.87
CA GLY A 166 10.30 -9.56 -9.14
C GLY A 166 10.40 -10.40 -7.86
N ALA A 167 9.57 -11.42 -7.69
CA ALA A 167 9.74 -12.37 -6.60
C ALA A 167 10.93 -13.30 -6.87
N ASP A 168 11.81 -13.47 -5.90
CA ASP A 168 12.92 -14.46 -5.94
C ASP A 168 12.56 -15.78 -5.24
N MET A 169 11.41 -15.85 -4.58
CA MET A 169 10.91 -17.04 -3.90
C MET A 169 9.39 -17.05 -3.91
N VAL A 170 8.80 -18.24 -4.08
CA VAL A 170 7.35 -18.45 -3.97
C VAL A 170 7.11 -19.66 -3.06
N GLU A 171 6.39 -19.44 -1.96
CA GLU A 171 5.98 -20.47 -1.02
C GLU A 171 4.47 -20.63 -1.01
N TYR A 172 4.01 -21.88 -0.99
CA TYR A 172 2.60 -22.20 -0.92
C TYR A 172 2.10 -22.30 0.52
N TRP A 173 0.99 -21.72 0.81
CA TRP A 173 0.22 -22.05 1.99
C TRP A 173 -0.81 -23.10 1.62
N HIS A 174 -0.63 -24.37 1.95
CA HIS A 174 0.49 -24.95 2.66
C HIS A 174 0.81 -26.33 2.07
N TRP A 175 1.72 -27.09 2.69
CA TRP A 175 2.14 -28.37 2.14
C TRP A 175 1.01 -29.41 2.09
N ALA A 176 0.28 -29.60 3.18
CA ALA A 176 -0.79 -30.57 3.28
C ALA A 176 -2.02 -29.97 3.95
N SER A 177 -3.19 -30.27 3.40
CA SER A 177 -4.48 -29.74 3.89
C SER A 177 -4.73 -30.13 5.35
N ILE A 178 -5.14 -29.17 6.16
CA ILE A 178 -5.41 -29.34 7.59
C ILE A 178 -6.76 -30.06 7.77
N PRO A 179 -6.82 -31.16 8.56
CA PRO A 179 -8.03 -31.99 8.67
C PRO A 179 -9.13 -31.40 9.54
N ALA A 180 -8.82 -30.36 10.33
CA ALA A 180 -9.74 -29.77 11.30
C ALA A 180 -9.43 -28.29 11.52
N ASN A 181 -10.32 -27.59 12.23
CA ASN A 181 -10.27 -26.17 12.55
C ASN A 181 -10.59 -25.24 11.37
N GLN A 182 -10.26 -23.98 11.55
CA GLN A 182 -10.65 -22.87 10.68
C GLN A 182 -10.22 -23.05 9.23
N GLU A 183 -9.05 -23.65 9.00
CA GLU A 183 -8.44 -23.80 7.69
C GLU A 183 -8.67 -25.16 7.02
N THR A 184 -9.66 -25.91 7.47
CA THR A 184 -10.03 -27.21 6.86
C THR A 184 -10.27 -27.10 5.35
N TYR A 185 -10.80 -25.98 4.90
CA TYR A 185 -11.11 -25.70 3.49
C TYR A 185 -10.02 -24.90 2.76
N TRP A 186 -8.97 -24.51 3.46
CA TRP A 186 -7.77 -23.92 2.86
C TRP A 186 -6.82 -25.04 2.49
N LYS A 187 -6.86 -25.46 1.24
CA LYS A 187 -6.18 -26.69 0.80
C LYS A 187 -4.74 -26.46 0.37
N GLY A 188 -3.86 -27.27 0.94
CA GLY A 188 -2.44 -27.31 0.61
C GLY A 188 -2.12 -27.98 -0.73
N VAL A 189 -0.85 -28.13 -1.00
CA VAL A 189 -0.33 -28.85 -2.19
C VAL A 189 -0.83 -30.31 -2.21
N LEU A 190 -0.82 -30.98 -1.03
CA LEU A 190 -1.47 -32.27 -0.84
C LEU A 190 -2.87 -32.09 -0.26
N SER A 191 -3.81 -32.91 -0.70
CA SER A 191 -5.16 -32.98 -0.12
C SER A 191 -5.14 -33.64 1.25
N HIS A 192 -6.33 -33.83 1.87
CA HIS A 192 -6.46 -34.44 3.21
C HIS A 192 -6.01 -35.89 3.30
N ASP A 193 -5.91 -36.59 2.16
CA ASP A 193 -5.42 -37.97 2.06
C ASP A 193 -3.89 -38.07 2.03
N PHE A 194 -3.19 -36.93 1.93
CA PHE A 194 -1.74 -36.82 1.81
C PHE A 194 -1.13 -37.53 0.57
N GLU A 195 -1.97 -37.84 -0.42
CA GLU A 195 -1.50 -38.51 -1.64
C GLU A 195 -1.20 -37.49 -2.76
N PRO A 196 -0.22 -37.77 -3.65
CA PRO A 196 0.06 -36.93 -4.80
C PRO A 196 -1.16 -36.73 -5.71
N ASN A 197 -1.67 -35.55 -5.75
CA ASN A 197 -2.83 -35.15 -6.54
C ASN A 197 -2.44 -34.34 -7.78
N ARG A 198 -3.41 -33.69 -8.43
CA ARG A 198 -3.19 -32.84 -9.60
C ARG A 198 -2.32 -31.62 -9.26
N ALA A 199 -2.61 -30.92 -8.15
CA ALA A 199 -1.85 -29.76 -7.69
C ALA A 199 -0.39 -30.14 -7.40
N TYR A 200 -0.15 -31.23 -6.67
CA TYR A 200 1.21 -31.73 -6.42
C TYR A 200 1.99 -31.98 -7.71
N ARG A 201 1.36 -32.60 -8.71
CA ARG A 201 2.03 -32.84 -10.00
C ARG A 201 2.37 -31.57 -10.74
N GLU A 202 1.50 -30.57 -10.68
CA GLU A 202 1.74 -29.26 -11.30
C GLU A 202 2.86 -28.50 -10.58
N VAL A 203 2.83 -28.41 -9.26
CA VAL A 203 3.91 -27.82 -8.43
C VAL A 203 5.25 -28.51 -8.71
N SER A 204 5.28 -29.86 -8.73
CA SER A 204 6.48 -30.59 -9.03
C SER A 204 7.04 -30.31 -10.42
N ARG A 205 6.17 -30.18 -11.44
CA ARG A 205 6.56 -29.80 -12.79
C ARG A 205 7.16 -28.41 -12.82
N THR A 206 6.46 -27.42 -12.25
CA THR A 206 6.90 -26.03 -12.18
C THR A 206 8.23 -25.91 -11.44
N GLY A 207 8.39 -26.57 -10.30
CA GLY A 207 9.64 -26.56 -9.55
C GLY A 207 10.82 -27.19 -10.35
N ASN A 208 10.57 -28.22 -11.18
CA ASN A 208 11.59 -28.75 -12.06
C ASN A 208 11.90 -27.84 -13.27
N GLU A 209 10.94 -27.06 -13.76
CA GLU A 209 11.19 -26.01 -14.75
C GLU A 209 12.06 -24.90 -14.14
N LEU A 210 11.70 -24.41 -12.95
CA LEU A 210 12.45 -23.36 -12.25
C LEU A 210 13.91 -23.77 -11.99
N LYS A 211 14.17 -25.00 -11.60
CA LYS A 211 15.56 -25.50 -11.45
C LYS A 211 16.41 -25.34 -12.72
N LYS A 212 15.78 -25.38 -13.90
CA LYS A 212 16.47 -25.20 -15.18
C LYS A 212 16.68 -23.76 -15.56
N VAL A 213 15.71 -22.89 -15.27
CA VAL A 213 15.73 -21.49 -15.69
C VAL A 213 16.28 -20.55 -14.61
N SER A 214 16.35 -20.97 -13.35
CA SER A 214 16.88 -20.14 -12.25
C SER A 214 18.21 -19.46 -12.54
N PRO A 215 19.22 -20.09 -13.16
CA PRO A 215 20.47 -19.40 -13.45
C PRO A 215 20.32 -18.17 -14.34
N GLU A 216 19.25 -18.09 -15.13
CA GLU A 216 18.98 -17.00 -16.07
C GLU A 216 18.08 -15.92 -15.47
N ILE A 217 17.28 -16.23 -14.44
CA ILE A 217 16.24 -15.33 -13.92
C ILE A 217 16.49 -14.83 -12.50
N VAL A 218 17.34 -15.50 -11.72
CA VAL A 218 17.65 -15.05 -10.35
C VAL A 218 18.36 -13.70 -10.39
N GLY A 219 17.86 -12.76 -9.61
CA GLY A 219 18.44 -11.41 -9.49
C GLY A 219 18.13 -10.48 -10.66
N LEU A 220 17.23 -10.84 -11.58
CA LEU A 220 16.68 -9.90 -12.55
C LEU A 220 15.93 -8.80 -11.81
N GLN A 221 16.11 -7.55 -12.24
CA GLN A 221 15.48 -6.39 -11.64
C GLN A 221 14.60 -5.66 -12.65
N GLN A 222 13.50 -5.13 -12.19
CA GLN A 222 12.68 -4.24 -13.00
C GLN A 222 13.23 -2.82 -12.99
N HIS A 223 13.08 -2.13 -14.12
CA HIS A 223 13.48 -0.73 -14.31
C HIS A 223 12.29 0.08 -14.81
N ASN A 224 11.49 0.55 -13.88
CA ASN A 224 10.27 1.27 -14.18
C ASN A 224 10.53 2.77 -14.35
N GLN A 225 9.78 3.41 -15.24
CA GLN A 225 9.87 4.85 -15.52
C GLN A 225 8.66 5.63 -14.98
N VAL A 226 7.72 4.93 -14.37
CA VAL A 226 6.51 5.49 -13.77
C VAL A 226 6.46 5.10 -12.31
N ALA A 227 6.11 6.06 -11.45
CA ALA A 227 5.89 5.81 -10.04
C ALA A 227 4.55 6.36 -9.55
N ILE A 228 3.98 5.70 -8.56
CA ILE A 228 2.82 6.18 -7.80
C ILE A 228 3.30 6.60 -6.41
N LEU A 229 3.05 7.84 -6.02
CA LEU A 229 3.34 8.33 -4.67
C LEU A 229 2.24 7.85 -3.71
N TYR A 230 2.58 6.90 -2.87
CA TYR A 230 1.67 6.40 -1.84
C TYR A 230 1.92 7.10 -0.50
N SER A 231 0.87 7.67 0.08
CA SER A 231 0.91 8.35 1.39
C SER A 231 0.00 7.65 2.40
N ARG A 232 0.60 7.01 3.38
CA ARG A 232 -0.16 6.38 4.48
C ARG A 232 -0.91 7.40 5.33
N ASP A 233 -0.33 8.55 5.56
CA ASP A 233 -0.99 9.63 6.28
C ASP A 233 -2.24 10.10 5.54
N SER A 234 -2.19 10.15 4.20
CA SER A 234 -3.36 10.45 3.39
C SER A 234 -4.40 9.32 3.44
N LEU A 235 -3.97 8.05 3.43
CA LEU A 235 -4.86 6.90 3.63
C LEU A 235 -5.64 7.06 4.94
N ASN A 236 -4.95 7.26 6.07
CA ASN A 236 -5.56 7.38 7.38
C ASN A 236 -6.45 8.62 7.49
N ALA A 237 -5.99 9.78 6.99
CA ALA A 237 -6.75 11.00 7.06
C ALA A 237 -8.04 10.95 6.22
N ILE A 238 -8.00 10.31 5.06
CA ILE A 238 -9.18 10.14 4.20
C ILE A 238 -10.18 9.14 4.80
N ASP A 239 -9.72 8.17 5.59
CA ASP A 239 -10.59 7.23 6.29
C ASP A 239 -11.49 7.95 7.32
N PHE A 240 -10.95 8.89 8.08
CA PHE A 240 -11.76 9.67 9.02
C PHE A 240 -12.28 11.02 8.47
N MET A 241 -11.84 11.45 7.28
CA MET A 241 -12.34 12.63 6.56
C MET A 241 -12.61 12.27 5.08
N PRO A 242 -13.54 11.36 4.78
CA PRO A 242 -13.75 10.81 3.44
C PRO A 242 -14.18 11.88 2.45
N PHE A 243 -13.78 11.72 1.19
CA PHE A 243 -14.16 12.64 0.10
C PHE A 243 -15.59 12.48 -0.35
N ALA A 244 -16.12 11.27 -0.29
CA ALA A 244 -17.49 10.96 -0.67
C ALA A 244 -18.06 9.90 0.27
N SER A 245 -19.33 10.04 0.59
CA SER A 245 -20.11 9.04 1.31
C SER A 245 -21.30 8.63 0.46
N GLY A 246 -21.70 7.37 0.54
CA GLY A 246 -22.87 6.84 -0.20
C GLY A 246 -24.22 7.30 0.35
N GLY A 247 -24.28 8.29 1.23
CA GLY A 247 -25.48 8.74 1.90
C GLY A 247 -25.64 10.26 1.97
N ALA A 248 -26.83 10.67 2.40
CA ALA A 248 -27.11 12.07 2.69
C ALA A 248 -26.24 12.57 3.85
N MET A 249 -26.08 13.89 3.93
CA MET A 249 -25.53 14.58 5.08
C MET A 249 -26.12 14.00 6.38
N TRP A 250 -25.27 13.71 7.36
CA TRP A 250 -25.63 13.03 8.63
C TRP A 250 -25.96 11.52 8.54
N SER A 251 -25.74 10.89 7.41
CA SER A 251 -25.86 9.44 7.27
C SER A 251 -24.53 8.73 7.63
N GLU A 252 -24.61 7.64 8.37
CA GLU A 252 -23.46 6.77 8.69
C GLU A 252 -23.06 5.84 7.52
N SER A 253 -23.38 6.21 6.29
CA SER A 253 -23.04 5.39 5.13
C SER A 253 -21.53 5.29 4.94
N LYS A 254 -21.05 4.08 4.60
CA LYS A 254 -19.64 3.85 4.31
C LYS A 254 -19.16 4.72 3.15
N PRO A 255 -17.90 5.17 3.16
CA PRO A 255 -17.31 5.87 2.03
C PRO A 255 -17.50 5.11 0.72
N VAL A 256 -17.89 5.80 -0.34
CA VAL A 256 -18.03 5.21 -1.69
C VAL A 256 -16.69 5.11 -2.39
N ALA A 257 -15.75 5.98 -2.01
CA ALA A 257 -14.40 5.97 -2.54
C ALA A 257 -13.41 6.25 -1.40
N ASP A 258 -12.44 5.36 -1.27
CA ASP A 258 -11.33 5.49 -0.35
C ASP A 258 -10.01 5.69 -1.10
N TYR A 259 -8.96 6.03 -0.37
CA TYR A 259 -7.63 6.27 -0.92
C TYR A 259 -7.04 5.02 -1.58
N ALA A 260 -7.19 3.86 -0.95
CA ALA A 260 -6.65 2.60 -1.50
C ALA A 260 -7.35 2.21 -2.81
N THR A 261 -8.65 2.43 -2.91
CA THR A 261 -9.41 2.22 -4.16
C THR A 261 -8.90 3.14 -5.28
N LEU A 262 -8.65 4.42 -4.99
CA LEU A 262 -8.08 5.34 -5.97
C LEU A 262 -6.70 4.89 -6.45
N VAL A 263 -5.82 4.51 -5.53
CA VAL A 263 -4.48 3.99 -5.87
C VAL A 263 -4.58 2.75 -6.75
N ARG A 264 -5.47 1.82 -6.39
CA ARG A 264 -5.71 0.59 -7.18
C ARG A 264 -6.21 0.89 -8.59
N GLN A 265 -7.14 1.82 -8.74
CA GLN A 265 -7.66 2.20 -10.07
C GLN A 265 -6.55 2.80 -10.96
N LEU A 266 -5.69 3.65 -10.42
CA LEU A 266 -4.57 4.23 -11.15
C LEU A 266 -3.53 3.18 -11.54
N HIS A 267 -3.18 2.28 -10.61
CA HIS A 267 -2.29 1.17 -10.91
C HIS A 267 -2.87 0.24 -11.98
N ASN A 268 -4.15 -0.14 -11.87
CA ASN A 268 -4.81 -1.01 -12.84
C ASN A 268 -4.81 -0.39 -14.25
N ALA A 269 -4.98 0.94 -14.36
CA ALA A 269 -4.90 1.62 -15.65
C ALA A 269 -3.50 1.47 -16.28
N LEU A 270 -2.44 1.57 -15.48
CA LEU A 270 -1.05 1.36 -15.95
C LEU A 270 -0.81 -0.12 -16.32
N TYR A 271 -1.28 -1.04 -15.49
CA TYR A 271 -1.18 -2.48 -15.73
C TYR A 271 -1.77 -2.87 -17.09
N HIS A 272 -2.99 -2.41 -17.40
CA HIS A 272 -3.64 -2.69 -18.68
C HIS A 272 -2.96 -2.04 -19.90
N LEU A 273 -2.12 -1.03 -19.66
CA LEU A 273 -1.26 -0.44 -20.69
C LEU A 273 0.12 -1.12 -20.78
N ASN A 274 0.37 -2.19 -20.02
CA ASN A 274 1.67 -2.85 -19.88
C ASN A 274 2.78 -1.89 -19.44
N ILE A 275 2.47 -0.98 -18.53
CA ILE A 275 3.44 -0.03 -17.97
C ILE A 275 3.83 -0.52 -16.57
N GLY A 276 5.08 -0.92 -16.41
CA GLY A 276 5.66 -1.27 -15.11
C GLY A 276 5.69 -0.06 -14.18
N THR A 277 5.35 -0.27 -12.92
CA THR A 277 5.11 0.79 -11.95
C THR A 277 5.87 0.51 -10.65
N ASP A 278 6.52 1.54 -10.11
CA ASP A 278 7.04 1.52 -8.75
C ASP A 278 6.14 2.35 -7.84
N PHE A 279 6.22 2.08 -6.55
CA PHE A 279 5.70 2.98 -5.53
C PHE A 279 6.83 3.80 -4.93
N VAL A 280 6.55 5.07 -4.66
CA VAL A 280 7.42 5.96 -3.90
C VAL A 280 6.66 6.51 -2.71
N PHE A 281 7.39 6.89 -1.67
CA PHE A 281 6.82 7.26 -0.39
C PHE A 281 7.16 8.72 -0.04
N PRO A 282 6.48 9.35 0.93
CA PRO A 282 6.73 10.75 1.30
C PRO A 282 8.17 11.07 1.71
N ASP A 283 8.94 10.10 2.15
CA ASP A 283 10.35 10.21 2.51
C ASP A 283 11.31 10.03 1.32
N THR A 284 10.83 9.65 0.14
CA THR A 284 11.64 9.58 -1.09
C THR A 284 12.22 10.95 -1.41
N GLN A 285 13.56 11.04 -1.50
CA GLN A 285 14.26 12.30 -1.66
C GLN A 285 14.39 12.75 -3.11
N ASP A 286 14.43 11.81 -4.06
CA ASP A 286 14.67 12.08 -5.47
C ASP A 286 13.68 11.30 -6.36
N PHE A 287 12.98 12.02 -7.23
CA PHE A 287 12.05 11.47 -8.21
C PHE A 287 12.63 11.50 -9.64
N SER A 288 13.85 12.00 -9.85
CA SER A 288 14.44 12.22 -11.18
C SER A 288 14.61 10.96 -12.02
N HIS A 289 14.62 9.79 -11.36
CA HIS A 289 14.65 8.49 -12.02
C HIS A 289 13.40 8.21 -12.87
N TYR A 290 12.25 8.75 -12.46
CA TYR A 290 10.98 8.51 -13.11
C TYR A 290 10.67 9.60 -14.16
N LYS A 291 10.04 9.22 -15.26
CA LYS A 291 9.49 10.15 -16.25
C LYS A 291 8.12 10.67 -15.87
N LEU A 292 7.34 9.85 -15.17
CA LEU A 292 5.98 10.17 -14.72
C LEU A 292 5.83 9.83 -13.24
N LEU A 293 5.38 10.79 -12.45
CA LEU A 293 4.97 10.63 -11.07
C LEU A 293 3.46 10.83 -10.96
N ILE A 294 2.75 9.80 -10.53
CA ILE A 294 1.33 9.86 -10.23
C ILE A 294 1.15 10.13 -8.74
N VAL A 295 0.36 11.14 -8.40
CA VAL A 295 0.15 11.64 -7.04
C VAL A 295 -1.34 11.52 -6.67
N PRO A 296 -1.79 10.33 -6.20
CA PRO A 296 -3.17 10.11 -5.82
C PRO A 296 -3.49 10.85 -4.53
N ALA A 297 -4.44 11.77 -4.56
CA ALA A 297 -5.02 12.43 -3.40
C ALA A 297 -4.05 12.62 -2.21
N LEU A 298 -2.89 13.22 -2.46
CA LEU A 298 -1.88 13.51 -1.43
C LEU A 298 -2.44 14.55 -0.43
N TYR A 299 -3.43 14.11 0.35
CA TYR A 299 -4.22 14.95 1.23
C TYR A 299 -3.37 15.51 2.37
N ILE A 300 -2.57 14.65 3.00
CA ILE A 300 -1.61 15.03 4.04
C ILE A 300 -0.19 15.06 3.45
N SER A 301 0.48 16.19 3.61
CA SER A 301 1.88 16.35 3.22
C SER A 301 2.55 17.48 4.00
N ASP A 302 3.84 17.39 4.21
CA ASP A 302 4.65 18.53 4.61
C ASP A 302 5.02 19.42 3.40
N ASP A 303 5.51 20.60 3.68
CA ASP A 303 5.89 21.55 2.63
C ASP A 303 7.17 21.09 1.89
N ALA A 304 8.04 20.31 2.53
CA ALA A 304 9.26 19.79 1.94
C ALA A 304 8.95 18.78 0.82
N LEU A 305 7.99 17.88 1.03
CA LEU A 305 7.53 16.95 -0.03
C LEU A 305 6.91 17.71 -1.19
N LEU A 306 6.05 18.70 -0.92
CA LEU A 306 5.42 19.50 -1.99
C LEU A 306 6.46 20.30 -2.77
N GLN A 307 7.52 20.77 -2.10
CA GLN A 307 8.64 21.44 -2.77
C GLN A 307 9.41 20.46 -3.66
N ARG A 308 9.71 19.24 -3.20
CA ARG A 308 10.37 18.21 -4.03
C ARG A 308 9.56 17.86 -5.27
N ILE A 309 8.24 17.75 -5.16
CA ILE A 309 7.35 17.53 -6.31
C ILE A 309 7.43 18.73 -7.27
N SER A 310 7.40 19.96 -6.78
CA SER A 310 7.51 21.17 -7.59
C SER A 310 8.86 21.24 -8.32
N ASP A 311 9.95 20.90 -7.66
CA ASP A 311 11.29 20.91 -8.23
C ASP A 311 11.47 19.80 -9.27
N TYR A 312 10.85 18.63 -9.04
CA TYR A 312 10.77 17.56 -10.05
C TYR A 312 10.08 18.06 -11.35
N VAL A 313 8.94 18.76 -11.23
CA VAL A 313 8.26 19.34 -12.40
C VAL A 313 9.13 20.40 -13.08
N LYS A 314 9.77 21.29 -12.32
CA LYS A 314 10.68 22.32 -12.86
C LYS A 314 11.88 21.73 -13.60
N SER A 315 12.33 20.53 -13.20
CA SER A 315 13.42 19.81 -13.88
C SER A 315 12.99 19.04 -15.13
N GLY A 316 11.70 19.10 -15.51
CA GLY A 316 11.15 18.46 -16.70
C GLY A 316 10.40 17.14 -16.43
N GLY A 317 10.19 16.78 -15.19
CA GLY A 317 9.38 15.63 -14.80
C GLY A 317 7.89 15.88 -15.05
N HIS A 318 7.13 14.81 -15.32
CA HIS A 318 5.69 14.88 -15.51
C HIS A 318 4.96 14.41 -14.26
N VAL A 319 3.94 15.17 -13.84
CA VAL A 319 3.08 14.82 -12.68
C VAL A 319 1.64 14.73 -13.09
N VAL A 320 1.00 13.62 -12.77
CA VAL A 320 -0.46 13.49 -12.74
C VAL A 320 -0.90 13.48 -11.30
N MET A 321 -1.58 14.53 -10.86
CA MET A 321 -2.10 14.57 -9.50
C MET A 321 -3.62 14.59 -9.50
N THR A 322 -4.20 14.00 -8.46
CA THR A 322 -5.63 13.96 -8.31
C THR A 322 -6.12 14.94 -7.23
N PHE A 323 -7.40 14.98 -7.06
CA PHE A 323 -8.16 15.84 -6.18
C PHE A 323 -7.60 15.92 -4.75
N LYS A 324 -7.60 17.12 -4.17
CA LYS A 324 -7.11 17.44 -2.82
C LYS A 324 -5.63 17.14 -2.52
N SER A 325 -4.79 16.95 -3.52
CA SER A 325 -3.34 16.91 -3.29
C SER A 325 -2.84 18.26 -2.75
N GLY A 326 -2.00 18.22 -1.71
CA GLY A 326 -1.47 19.40 -1.02
C GLY A 326 -2.46 20.14 -0.13
N PHE A 327 -3.61 19.53 0.23
CA PHE A 327 -4.70 20.20 0.91
C PHE A 327 -4.42 20.46 2.40
N ALA A 328 -3.97 19.49 3.15
CA ALA A 328 -3.65 19.62 4.57
C ALA A 328 -2.16 19.41 4.84
N ASN A 329 -1.68 20.00 5.93
CA ASN A 329 -0.31 19.82 6.38
C ASN A 329 -0.12 18.54 7.19
N GLU A 330 1.09 18.29 7.67
CA GLU A 330 1.48 17.11 8.44
C GLU A 330 0.76 16.97 9.80
N ASN A 331 0.04 17.99 10.24
CA ASN A 331 -0.79 18.00 11.45
C ASN A 331 -2.30 17.85 11.15
N SER A 332 -2.65 17.47 9.90
CA SER A 332 -4.05 17.38 9.43
C SER A 332 -4.81 18.71 9.43
N ALA A 333 -4.10 19.82 9.47
CA ALA A 333 -4.69 21.17 9.35
C ALA A 333 -4.70 21.62 7.89
N VAL A 334 -5.84 22.05 7.40
CA VAL A 334 -5.98 22.62 6.05
C VAL A 334 -5.10 23.86 5.92
N ARG A 335 -4.36 23.96 4.83
CA ARG A 335 -3.47 25.11 4.59
C ARG A 335 -4.26 26.40 4.38
N TRP A 336 -3.80 27.50 4.98
CA TRP A 336 -4.38 28.83 4.88
C TRP A 336 -3.98 29.57 3.58
N VAL A 337 -3.90 28.83 2.48
CA VAL A 337 -3.50 29.35 1.17
C VAL A 337 -4.43 28.84 0.07
N ARG A 338 -4.47 29.54 -1.05
CA ARG A 338 -5.25 29.06 -2.21
C ARG A 338 -4.68 27.74 -2.71
N MET A 339 -5.57 26.76 -2.93
CA MET A 339 -5.19 25.43 -3.35
C MET A 339 -4.75 25.36 -4.83
N PRO A 340 -3.87 24.41 -5.17
CA PRO A 340 -3.30 23.34 -4.38
C PRO A 340 -2.08 23.74 -3.52
N GLY A 341 -2.12 24.88 -2.86
CA GLY A 341 -1.09 25.29 -1.92
C GLY A 341 0.27 25.54 -2.58
N PRO A 342 1.37 25.00 -2.03
CA PRO A 342 2.71 25.14 -2.62
C PRO A 342 2.85 24.59 -4.03
N LEU A 343 2.00 23.65 -4.46
CA LEU A 343 2.01 23.08 -5.82
C LEU A 343 1.41 24.01 -6.88
N ARG A 344 0.79 25.13 -6.49
CA ARG A 344 0.03 26.00 -7.41
C ARG A 344 0.84 26.50 -8.60
N GLU A 345 2.08 26.86 -8.39
CA GLU A 345 2.95 27.36 -9.46
C GLU A 345 3.29 26.23 -10.45
N ALA A 346 3.70 25.07 -9.94
CA ALA A 346 4.04 23.92 -10.76
C ALA A 346 2.80 23.35 -11.49
N ALA A 347 1.64 23.39 -10.87
CA ALA A 347 0.38 22.92 -11.46
C ALA A 347 -0.20 23.87 -12.51
N GLY A 348 0.13 25.15 -12.47
CA GLY A 348 -0.38 26.16 -13.39
C GLY A 348 -1.87 26.52 -13.19
N PHE A 349 -2.50 26.06 -12.10
CA PHE A 349 -3.89 26.36 -11.75
C PHE A 349 -4.10 26.58 -10.26
N SER A 350 -5.27 27.09 -9.91
CA SER A 350 -5.69 27.22 -8.51
C SER A 350 -7.20 27.04 -8.37
N TYR A 351 -7.64 26.65 -7.18
CA TYR A 351 -9.07 26.54 -6.85
C TYR A 351 -9.34 27.00 -5.41
N GLN A 352 -10.59 27.35 -5.13
CA GLN A 352 -11.07 27.77 -3.81
C GLN A 352 -12.30 26.97 -3.39
N GLU A 353 -13.05 26.45 -4.35
CA GLU A 353 -14.26 25.67 -4.14
C GLU A 353 -14.13 24.29 -4.78
N PHE A 354 -14.87 23.34 -4.24
CA PHE A 354 -15.05 22.02 -4.81
C PHE A 354 -16.46 21.52 -4.48
N SER A 355 -16.95 20.58 -5.27
CA SER A 355 -18.25 19.95 -5.08
C SER A 355 -18.12 18.44 -5.26
N ASN A 356 -18.91 17.70 -4.52
CA ASN A 356 -19.16 16.30 -4.84
C ASN A 356 -20.12 16.23 -6.04
N LEU A 357 -19.92 15.24 -6.89
CA LEU A 357 -20.75 14.99 -8.04
C LEU A 357 -21.83 13.97 -7.65
N GLU A 358 -23.10 14.28 -7.95
CA GLU A 358 -24.20 13.32 -7.80
C GLU A 358 -24.17 12.23 -8.89
N HIS A 359 -23.66 12.59 -10.07
CA HIS A 359 -23.58 11.69 -11.21
C HIS A 359 -22.22 11.83 -11.89
N PRO A 360 -21.71 10.75 -12.52
CA PRO A 360 -20.50 10.84 -13.34
C PRO A 360 -20.65 11.89 -14.44
N LEU A 361 -19.62 12.72 -14.62
CA LEU A 361 -19.54 13.67 -15.71
C LEU A 361 -18.66 13.06 -16.81
N ALA A 362 -19.20 13.00 -18.02
CA ALA A 362 -18.42 12.63 -19.19
C ALA A 362 -17.46 13.76 -19.56
N LEU A 363 -16.16 13.42 -19.72
CA LEU A 363 -15.19 14.34 -20.29
C LEU A 363 -15.54 14.55 -21.78
N LYS A 364 -15.60 15.81 -22.21
CA LYS A 364 -15.80 16.15 -23.62
C LYS A 364 -14.45 16.60 -24.22
N GLY A 365 -14.14 16.03 -25.36
CA GLY A 365 -12.90 16.29 -26.09
C GLY A 365 -11.73 15.42 -25.56
N ASP A 366 -10.64 15.48 -26.28
CA ASP A 366 -9.36 14.85 -25.91
C ASP A 366 -8.37 15.97 -25.54
N PRO A 367 -8.34 16.43 -24.26
CA PRO A 367 -7.52 17.53 -23.83
C PRO A 367 -6.01 17.18 -23.89
N PHE A 368 -5.67 15.91 -24.03
CA PHE A 368 -4.29 15.41 -24.06
C PHE A 368 -3.87 14.92 -25.45
N HIS A 369 -4.74 15.02 -26.44
CA HIS A 369 -4.52 14.49 -27.80
C HIS A 369 -4.11 13.00 -27.81
N ALA A 370 -4.62 12.24 -26.83
CA ALA A 370 -4.44 10.81 -26.74
C ALA A 370 -5.51 10.13 -27.63
N GLY A 371 -5.25 10.04 -28.91
CA GLY A 371 -6.18 9.60 -29.94
C GLY A 371 -6.83 8.23 -29.74
#